data_019cdc935a1f589426110ca3094a4768
#
_entry.id   019cdc935a1f589426110ca3094a4768
#
_cell.length_a   1.000
_cell.length_b   1.000
_cell.length_c   1.000
_cell.angle_alpha   90.00
_cell.angle_beta   90.00
_cell.angle_gamma   90.00
#
_symmetry.space_group_name_H-M   'P 1'
#
loop_
_entity.id
_entity.type
_entity.pdbx_description
1 polymer ?
#
loop_
_entity_poly.entity_id
_entity_poly.type
_entity_poly.pdbx_seq_one_letter_code
_entity_poly.pdbx_strand_id
1 'polypeptide(L)'
;YQVTHDKVWLRDRGYPVLKEVADFWASRVERKGPGRYEINNVIGANEWQENIDNNAFTNGMAITALRYASQAARELGLTPNPDWELVAQNIPILKFPDGVTRENATYSGVEIKQADANLLSYPLEIITDKAQIEKDLAYYEPRFSPQGPAMGHAVLSTLYSRLGNPEKAYTIFQNSYKPNAVPPFGVIAETA
;
A
#
# COMPACT_ATOMS: atom_id res chain seq x y z
N TYR A 1 10.58 2.69 -16.73
CA TYR A 1 11.40 3.90 -16.84
C TYR A 1 12.53 3.93 -15.80
N GLN A 2 12.26 3.72 -14.52
CA GLN A 2 13.28 3.81 -13.44
C GLN A 2 14.52 2.94 -13.67
N VAL A 3 14.37 1.79 -14.33
CA VAL A 3 15.49 0.88 -14.63
C VAL A 3 16.24 1.26 -15.91
N THR A 4 15.52 1.70 -16.94
CA THR A 4 16.08 1.93 -18.28
C THR A 4 16.42 3.38 -18.56
N HIS A 5 15.82 4.33 -17.84
CA HIS A 5 15.86 5.78 -18.09
C HIS A 5 15.44 6.18 -19.53
N ASP A 6 14.67 5.33 -20.20
CA ASP A 6 14.19 5.57 -21.57
C ASP A 6 13.10 6.65 -21.57
N LYS A 7 13.48 7.89 -21.88
CA LYS A 7 12.56 9.03 -21.94
C LYS A 7 11.60 8.96 -23.12
N VAL A 8 11.96 8.26 -24.20
CA VAL A 8 11.06 8.08 -25.35
C VAL A 8 9.92 7.17 -24.95
N TRP A 9 10.24 6.04 -24.32
CA TRP A 9 9.22 5.15 -23.78
C TRP A 9 8.35 5.84 -22.72
N LEU A 10 8.97 6.62 -21.82
CA LEU A 10 8.22 7.36 -20.80
C LEU A 10 7.22 8.31 -21.43
N ARG A 11 7.65 9.10 -22.42
CA ARG A 11 6.79 10.07 -23.10
C ARG A 11 5.65 9.40 -23.87
N ASP A 12 5.96 8.35 -24.63
CA ASP A 12 5.06 7.80 -25.64
C ASP A 12 4.14 6.71 -25.07
N ARG A 13 4.52 6.09 -23.94
CA ARG A 13 3.81 4.97 -23.33
C ARG A 13 3.51 5.15 -21.84
N GLY A 14 4.53 5.48 -21.04
CA GLY A 14 4.41 5.53 -19.58
C GLY A 14 3.58 6.72 -19.09
N TYR A 15 3.95 7.92 -19.50
CA TYR A 15 3.31 9.15 -19.02
C TYR A 15 1.82 9.26 -19.38
N PRO A 16 1.34 8.91 -20.58
CA PRO A 16 -0.09 8.92 -20.86
C PRO A 16 -0.90 8.09 -19.86
N VAL A 17 -0.42 6.89 -19.52
CA VAL A 17 -1.09 6.02 -18.53
C VAL A 17 -1.03 6.64 -17.13
N LEU A 18 0.16 7.09 -16.69
CA LEU A 18 0.31 7.71 -15.36
C LEU A 18 -0.59 8.94 -15.21
N LYS A 19 -0.69 9.75 -16.28
CA LYS A 19 -1.55 10.94 -16.32
C LYS A 19 -3.03 10.57 -16.11
N GLU A 20 -3.55 9.61 -16.87
CA GLU A 20 -4.95 9.20 -16.78
C GLU A 20 -5.28 8.61 -15.40
N VAL A 21 -4.36 7.81 -14.83
CA VAL A 21 -4.52 7.27 -13.47
C VAL A 21 -4.54 8.40 -12.43
N ALA A 22 -3.66 9.40 -12.57
CA ALA A 22 -3.63 10.53 -11.65
C ALA A 22 -4.88 11.42 -11.78
N ASP A 23 -5.34 11.67 -13.01
CA ASP A 23 -6.58 12.41 -13.26
C ASP A 23 -7.79 11.68 -12.67
N PHE A 24 -7.84 10.34 -12.79
CA PHE A 24 -8.86 9.52 -12.14
C PHE A 24 -8.85 9.74 -10.62
N TRP A 25 -7.70 9.59 -9.94
CA TRP A 25 -7.63 9.75 -8.49
C TRP A 25 -7.96 11.18 -8.05
N ALA A 26 -7.49 12.19 -8.78
CA ALA A 26 -7.84 13.59 -8.51
C ALA A 26 -9.35 13.88 -8.63
N SER A 27 -10.03 13.16 -9.52
CA SER A 27 -11.50 13.25 -9.68
C SER A 27 -12.27 12.40 -8.68
N ARG A 28 -11.68 11.27 -8.22
CA ARG A 28 -12.35 10.29 -7.34
C ARG A 28 -12.42 10.75 -5.88
N VAL A 29 -11.50 11.60 -5.44
CA VAL A 29 -11.49 12.08 -4.06
C VAL A 29 -12.70 12.96 -3.75
N GLU A 30 -13.26 12.78 -2.59
CA GLU A 30 -14.32 13.62 -2.05
C GLU A 30 -13.70 14.80 -1.29
N ARG A 31 -13.99 16.00 -1.73
CA ARG A 31 -13.49 17.23 -1.10
C ARG A 31 -14.44 17.67 0.01
N LYS A 32 -14.09 17.41 1.27
CA LYS A 32 -14.91 17.69 2.46
C LYS A 32 -14.64 19.09 3.06
N GLY A 33 -13.81 19.89 2.41
CA GLY A 33 -13.42 21.22 2.83
C GLY A 33 -11.95 21.51 2.53
N PRO A 34 -11.44 22.70 2.90
CA PRO A 34 -10.04 23.06 2.67
C PRO A 34 -9.08 22.06 3.33
N GLY A 35 -8.19 21.46 2.53
CA GLY A 35 -7.18 20.52 3.01
C GLY A 35 -7.72 19.18 3.54
N ARG A 36 -8.99 18.85 3.27
CA ARG A 36 -9.59 17.59 3.71
C ARG A 36 -10.15 16.83 2.51
N TYR A 37 -9.43 15.83 2.07
CA TYR A 37 -9.82 14.95 0.97
C TYR A 37 -9.98 13.52 1.49
N GLU A 38 -10.99 12.82 1.00
CA GLU A 38 -11.34 11.47 1.44
C GLU A 38 -11.56 10.57 0.24
N ILE A 39 -11.21 9.29 0.39
CA ILE A 39 -11.59 8.23 -0.55
C ILE A 39 -12.49 7.27 0.23
N ASN A 40 -13.78 7.32 -0.07
CA ASN A 40 -14.80 6.61 0.67
C ASN A 40 -15.41 5.49 -0.16
N ASN A 41 -16.07 4.53 0.53
CA ASN A 41 -16.79 3.43 -0.06
C ASN A 41 -15.90 2.57 -0.98
N VAL A 42 -14.85 2.00 -0.42
CA VAL A 42 -13.89 1.12 -1.10
C VAL A 42 -13.78 -0.23 -0.40
N ILE A 43 -13.12 -1.18 -1.06
CA ILE A 43 -12.55 -2.38 -0.45
C ILE A 43 -11.04 -2.20 -0.51
N GLY A 44 -10.34 -2.38 0.62
CA GLY A 44 -8.89 -2.32 0.70
C GLY A 44 -8.21 -3.62 0.25
N ALA A 45 -6.91 -3.72 0.52
CA ALA A 45 -6.20 -4.97 0.32
C ALA A 45 -6.71 -6.08 1.27
N ASN A 46 -7.13 -5.72 2.49
CA ASN A 46 -7.89 -6.61 3.36
C ASN A 46 -9.34 -6.73 2.88
N GLU A 47 -9.62 -7.75 2.09
CA GLU A 47 -10.92 -7.94 1.40
C GLU A 47 -12.07 -8.34 2.33
N TRP A 48 -11.82 -8.56 3.63
CA TRP A 48 -12.89 -8.89 4.60
C TRP A 48 -13.66 -7.68 5.10
N GLN A 49 -13.28 -6.48 4.65
CA GLN A 49 -13.98 -5.25 4.99
C GLN A 49 -14.40 -4.52 3.71
N GLU A 50 -15.69 -4.44 3.50
CA GLU A 50 -16.30 -3.75 2.36
C GLU A 50 -16.90 -2.41 2.78
N ASN A 51 -17.08 -1.52 1.80
CA ASN A 51 -17.71 -0.21 1.98
C ASN A 51 -17.02 0.62 3.08
N ILE A 52 -15.70 0.56 3.12
CA ILE A 52 -14.89 1.28 4.10
C ILE A 52 -14.40 2.62 3.56
N ASP A 53 -14.12 3.55 4.48
CA ASP A 53 -13.68 4.89 4.17
C ASP A 53 -12.21 5.06 4.56
N ASN A 54 -11.48 5.81 3.73
CA ASN A 54 -10.08 6.16 3.97
C ASN A 54 -9.20 4.95 4.29
N ASN A 55 -9.30 3.92 3.45
CA ASN A 55 -8.44 2.74 3.58
C ASN A 55 -6.98 3.11 3.33
N ALA A 56 -6.09 2.63 4.19
CA ALA A 56 -4.67 2.97 4.19
C ALA A 56 -3.98 2.62 2.87
N PHE A 57 -4.15 1.39 2.39
CA PHE A 57 -3.55 0.94 1.13
C PHE A 57 -4.11 1.70 -0.07
N THR A 58 -5.43 1.86 -0.17
CA THR A 58 -6.08 2.61 -1.26
C THR A 58 -5.60 4.05 -1.29
N ASN A 59 -5.57 4.72 -0.13
CA ASN A 59 -5.06 6.08 -0.01
C ASN A 59 -3.57 6.17 -0.38
N GLY A 60 -2.77 5.20 0.06
CA GLY A 60 -1.37 5.09 -0.30
C GLY A 60 -1.14 4.91 -1.80
N MET A 61 -1.92 4.06 -2.46
CA MET A 61 -1.86 3.87 -3.91
C MET A 61 -2.23 5.15 -4.67
N ALA A 62 -3.28 5.86 -4.25
CA ALA A 62 -3.67 7.14 -4.84
C ALA A 62 -2.54 8.19 -4.70
N ILE A 63 -1.97 8.33 -3.49
CA ILE A 63 -0.83 9.23 -3.24
C ILE A 63 0.35 8.89 -4.16
N THR A 64 0.69 7.60 -4.27
CA THR A 64 1.80 7.11 -5.09
C THR A 64 1.56 7.42 -6.58
N ALA A 65 0.36 7.13 -7.08
CA ALA A 65 0.00 7.39 -8.47
C ALA A 65 0.10 8.89 -8.83
N LEU A 66 -0.45 9.75 -7.99
CA LEU A 66 -0.41 11.21 -8.16
C LEU A 66 1.03 11.75 -8.16
N ARG A 67 1.88 11.27 -7.24
CA ARG A 67 3.29 11.68 -7.16
C ARG A 67 4.10 11.18 -8.36
N TYR A 68 3.89 9.94 -8.82
CA TYR A 68 4.59 9.41 -9.98
C TYR A 68 4.20 10.11 -11.27
N ALA A 69 2.94 10.48 -11.45
CA ALA A 69 2.52 11.29 -12.59
C ALA A 69 3.17 12.68 -12.57
N SER A 70 3.23 13.32 -11.40
CA SER A 70 3.90 14.60 -11.21
C SER A 70 5.41 14.50 -11.50
N GLN A 71 6.04 13.45 -11.02
CA GLN A 71 7.46 13.19 -11.27
C GLN A 71 7.73 12.93 -12.78
N ALA A 72 6.92 12.09 -13.41
CA ALA A 72 7.05 11.79 -14.83
C ALA A 72 6.87 13.03 -15.71
N ALA A 73 5.93 13.91 -15.36
CA ALA A 73 5.78 15.21 -16.05
C ALA A 73 7.08 16.03 -15.97
N ARG A 74 7.66 16.18 -14.77
CA ARG A 74 8.91 16.93 -14.56
C ARG A 74 10.08 16.30 -15.35
N GLU A 75 10.21 14.98 -15.36
CA GLU A 75 11.23 14.25 -16.13
C GLU A 75 11.15 14.51 -17.63
N LEU A 76 9.94 14.77 -18.14
CA LEU A 76 9.68 15.11 -19.53
C LEU A 76 9.75 16.63 -19.82
N GLY A 77 10.07 17.45 -18.82
CA GLY A 77 10.08 18.91 -18.96
C GLY A 77 8.68 19.54 -19.04
N LEU A 78 7.66 18.80 -18.62
CA LEU A 78 6.27 19.28 -18.56
C LEU A 78 5.94 19.85 -17.18
N THR A 79 4.99 20.77 -17.13
CA THR A 79 4.42 21.25 -15.87
C THR A 79 3.38 20.23 -15.35
N PRO A 80 3.55 19.66 -14.13
CA PRO A 80 2.56 18.78 -13.56
C PRO A 80 1.24 19.51 -13.32
N ASN A 81 0.13 18.78 -13.34
CA ASN A 81 -1.15 19.32 -12.88
C ASN A 81 -1.05 19.62 -11.37
N PRO A 82 -1.25 20.89 -10.93
CA PRO A 82 -1.11 21.27 -9.52
C PRO A 82 -2.12 20.58 -8.60
N ASP A 83 -3.25 20.12 -9.13
CA ASP A 83 -4.26 19.40 -8.38
C ASP A 83 -3.77 18.01 -7.91
N TRP A 84 -2.88 17.35 -8.67
CA TRP A 84 -2.31 16.07 -8.27
C TRP A 84 -1.50 16.17 -6.97
N GLU A 85 -0.64 17.17 -6.87
CA GLU A 85 0.17 17.39 -5.68
C GLU A 85 -0.70 17.81 -4.49
N LEU A 86 -1.66 18.72 -4.74
CA LEU A 86 -2.60 19.17 -3.72
C LEU A 86 -3.41 18.00 -3.13
N VAL A 87 -3.93 17.11 -3.98
CA VAL A 87 -4.68 15.94 -3.54
C VAL A 87 -3.77 14.96 -2.80
N ALA A 88 -2.58 14.66 -3.33
CA ALA A 88 -1.64 13.73 -2.70
C ALA A 88 -1.19 14.16 -1.29
N GLN A 89 -1.10 15.48 -1.04
CA GLN A 89 -0.72 16.03 0.28
C GLN A 89 -1.87 15.99 1.30
N ASN A 90 -3.11 15.91 0.85
CA ASN A 90 -4.30 16.06 1.70
C ASN A 90 -5.14 14.77 1.82
N ILE A 91 -4.80 13.69 1.12
CA ILE A 91 -5.37 12.35 1.38
C ILE A 91 -4.82 11.85 2.73
N PRO A 92 -5.67 11.45 3.69
CA PRO A 92 -5.22 11.07 5.02
C PRO A 92 -4.63 9.65 5.05
N ILE A 93 -3.58 9.47 5.84
CA ILE A 93 -3.19 8.17 6.40
C ILE A 93 -3.55 8.22 7.88
N LEU A 94 -4.60 7.46 8.22
CA LEU A 94 -5.16 7.49 9.56
C LEU A 94 -4.26 6.77 10.57
N LYS A 95 -4.31 7.22 11.82
CA LYS A 95 -3.61 6.58 12.95
C LYS A 95 -4.53 6.38 14.13
N PHE A 96 -4.28 5.36 14.91
CA PHE A 96 -4.82 5.22 16.25
C PHE A 96 -4.19 6.22 17.22
N PRO A 97 -4.79 6.45 18.41
CA PRO A 97 -4.23 7.38 19.39
C PRO A 97 -2.81 7.05 19.86
N ASP A 98 -2.43 5.76 19.84
CA ASP A 98 -1.09 5.28 20.15
C ASP A 98 -0.09 5.44 19.01
N GLY A 99 -0.55 5.93 17.86
CA GLY A 99 0.26 6.20 16.68
C GLY A 99 0.43 5.02 15.71
N VAL A 100 -0.18 3.87 15.97
CA VAL A 100 -0.25 2.77 14.98
C VAL A 100 -1.03 3.23 13.75
N THR A 101 -0.56 2.88 12.57
CA THR A 101 -1.28 3.16 11.31
C THR A 101 -2.60 2.41 11.29
N ARG A 102 -3.71 3.15 11.13
CA ARG A 102 -5.05 2.59 11.13
C ARG A 102 -5.46 2.19 9.72
N GLU A 103 -5.95 0.96 9.56
CA GLU A 103 -6.28 0.39 8.26
C GLU A 103 -7.37 1.16 7.51
N ASN A 104 -8.42 1.61 8.21
CA ASN A 104 -9.50 2.42 7.67
C ASN A 104 -10.25 3.17 8.79
N ALA A 105 -11.18 4.04 8.43
CA ALA A 105 -11.88 4.90 9.39
C ALA A 105 -12.68 4.14 10.47
N THR A 106 -13.14 2.93 10.19
CA THR A 106 -13.93 2.11 11.13
C THR A 106 -13.16 0.92 11.71
N TYR A 107 -11.92 0.68 11.26
CA TYR A 107 -11.13 -0.44 11.73
C TYR A 107 -10.89 -0.37 13.24
N SER A 108 -11.18 -1.45 13.94
CA SER A 108 -11.14 -1.54 15.40
C SER A 108 -10.13 -2.57 15.95
N GLY A 109 -9.28 -3.15 15.09
CA GLY A 109 -8.29 -4.14 15.47
C GLY A 109 -8.75 -5.59 15.35
N VAL A 110 -9.75 -5.84 14.55
CA VAL A 110 -10.21 -7.20 14.23
C VAL A 110 -9.18 -7.96 13.38
N GLU A 111 -9.36 -9.27 13.29
CA GLU A 111 -8.57 -10.14 12.42
C GLU A 111 -8.63 -9.67 10.96
N ILE A 112 -7.51 -9.77 10.24
CA ILE A 112 -7.38 -9.38 8.83
C ILE A 112 -7.07 -10.59 7.96
N LYS A 113 -7.62 -10.59 6.74
CA LYS A 113 -7.34 -11.63 5.74
C LYS A 113 -5.88 -11.58 5.28
N GLN A 114 -5.40 -10.39 4.99
CA GLN A 114 -4.08 -10.14 4.40
C GLN A 114 -3.56 -8.74 4.72
N ALA A 115 -2.28 -8.47 4.40
CA ALA A 115 -1.67 -7.17 4.64
C ALA A 115 -2.42 -6.04 3.92
N ASP A 116 -2.63 -4.94 4.64
CA ASP A 116 -3.19 -3.68 4.14
C ASP A 116 -2.31 -2.51 4.57
N ALA A 117 -2.43 -2.05 5.83
CA ALA A 117 -1.64 -0.93 6.33
C ALA A 117 -0.11 -1.14 6.20
N ASN A 118 0.38 -2.38 6.34
CA ASN A 118 1.80 -2.70 6.16
C ASN A 118 2.30 -2.49 4.71
N LEU A 119 1.39 -2.47 3.73
CA LEU A 119 1.74 -2.19 2.34
C LEU A 119 2.22 -0.75 2.13
N LEU A 120 1.90 0.16 3.03
CA LEU A 120 2.45 1.52 3.03
C LEU A 120 3.96 1.55 3.26
N SER A 121 4.50 0.55 3.98
CA SER A 121 5.94 0.41 4.23
C SER A 121 6.63 -0.43 3.16
N TYR A 122 5.97 -1.44 2.61
CA TYR A 122 6.41 -2.23 1.47
C TYR A 122 5.20 -2.79 0.70
N PRO A 123 5.06 -2.54 -0.62
CA PRO A 123 6.07 -1.95 -1.50
C PRO A 123 5.99 -0.43 -1.68
N LEU A 124 5.02 0.29 -1.07
CA LEU A 124 4.76 1.69 -1.42
C LEU A 124 5.79 2.68 -0.89
N GLU A 125 6.55 2.33 0.15
CA GLU A 125 7.59 3.18 0.78
C GLU A 125 7.08 4.58 1.17
N ILE A 126 5.79 4.68 1.55
CA ILE A 126 5.18 5.90 2.11
C ILE A 126 5.59 6.05 3.58
N ILE A 127 5.65 4.93 4.29
CA ILE A 127 6.16 4.85 5.68
C ILE A 127 7.54 4.23 5.62
N THR A 128 8.57 5.03 5.88
CA THR A 128 9.98 4.61 5.86
C THR A 128 10.66 4.70 7.23
N ASP A 129 10.01 5.31 8.20
CA ASP A 129 10.49 5.39 9.58
C ASP A 129 10.48 4.01 10.24
N LYS A 130 11.64 3.54 10.70
CA LYS A 130 11.80 2.20 11.25
C LYS A 130 10.96 1.97 12.50
N ALA A 131 10.86 2.96 13.38
CA ALA A 131 10.09 2.82 14.61
C ALA A 131 8.58 2.73 14.31
N GLN A 132 8.10 3.44 13.29
CA GLN A 132 6.72 3.31 12.82
C GLN A 132 6.48 1.93 12.20
N ILE A 133 7.41 1.43 11.37
CA ILE A 133 7.31 0.09 10.76
C ILE A 133 7.26 -0.99 11.84
N GLU A 134 8.13 -0.93 12.85
CA GLU A 134 8.14 -1.87 13.97
C GLU A 134 6.84 -1.86 14.76
N LYS A 135 6.31 -0.66 15.02
CA LYS A 135 5.03 -0.48 15.70
C LYS A 135 3.87 -1.09 14.92
N ASP A 136 3.80 -0.84 13.62
CA ASP A 136 2.75 -1.36 12.75
C ASP A 136 2.87 -2.89 12.61
N LEU A 137 4.09 -3.44 12.48
CA LEU A 137 4.32 -4.89 12.48
C LEU A 137 3.86 -5.55 13.77
N ALA A 138 4.25 -5.01 14.93
CA ALA A 138 3.85 -5.54 16.23
C ALA A 138 2.32 -5.56 16.43
N TYR A 139 1.63 -4.57 15.83
CA TYR A 139 0.18 -4.49 15.91
C TYR A 139 -0.51 -5.46 14.95
N TYR A 140 -0.08 -5.52 13.69
CA TYR A 140 -0.80 -6.27 12.65
C TYR A 140 -0.41 -7.75 12.58
N GLU A 141 0.85 -8.14 12.83
CA GLU A 141 1.29 -9.55 12.73
C GLU A 141 0.37 -10.52 13.47
N PRO A 142 0.01 -10.30 14.76
CA PRO A 142 -0.84 -11.23 15.49
C PRO A 142 -2.32 -11.22 15.05
N ARG A 143 -2.69 -10.34 14.12
CA ARG A 143 -4.05 -10.21 13.58
C ARG A 143 -4.24 -10.83 12.21
N PHE A 144 -3.17 -11.36 11.62
CA PHE A 144 -3.30 -12.11 10.38
C PHE A 144 -4.06 -13.41 10.62
N SER A 145 -5.09 -13.63 9.81
CA SER A 145 -5.83 -14.88 9.87
C SER A 145 -4.95 -16.04 9.45
N PRO A 146 -4.93 -17.15 10.22
CA PRO A 146 -4.25 -18.37 9.81
C PRO A 146 -4.88 -19.01 8.56
N GLN A 147 -6.11 -18.62 8.22
CA GLN A 147 -6.82 -19.07 7.01
C GLN A 147 -6.66 -18.12 5.83
N GLY A 148 -5.94 -17.01 6.02
CA GLY A 148 -5.68 -16.03 4.97
C GLY A 148 -4.61 -16.49 3.98
N PRO A 149 -4.47 -15.79 2.83
CA PRO A 149 -3.45 -16.10 1.85
C PRO A 149 -2.03 -15.83 2.41
N ALA A 150 -1.07 -16.63 1.98
CA ALA A 150 0.31 -16.55 2.43
C ALA A 150 1.02 -15.23 2.04
N MET A 151 0.48 -14.46 1.10
CA MET A 151 1.08 -13.22 0.61
C MET A 151 1.33 -12.17 1.71
N GLY A 152 0.48 -12.12 2.73
CA GLY A 152 0.69 -11.23 3.87
C GLY A 152 2.00 -11.49 4.58
N HIS A 153 2.36 -12.76 4.76
CA HIS A 153 3.63 -13.16 5.37
C HIS A 153 4.85 -12.79 4.51
N ALA A 154 4.72 -12.77 3.18
CA ALA A 154 5.79 -12.29 2.30
C ALA A 154 6.10 -10.81 2.53
N VAL A 155 5.07 -9.98 2.71
CA VAL A 155 5.23 -8.55 3.05
C VAL A 155 5.93 -8.39 4.41
N LEU A 156 5.44 -9.08 5.45
CA LEU A 156 6.04 -9.01 6.79
C LEU A 156 7.49 -9.50 6.80
N SER A 157 7.80 -10.60 6.11
CA SER A 157 9.17 -11.11 5.99
C SER A 157 10.11 -10.06 5.39
N THR A 158 9.67 -9.39 4.31
CA THR A 158 10.46 -8.31 3.69
C THR A 158 10.71 -7.16 4.66
N LEU A 159 9.69 -6.75 5.41
CA LEU A 159 9.82 -5.66 6.40
C LEU A 159 10.75 -6.03 7.54
N TYR A 160 10.66 -7.23 8.10
CA TYR A 160 11.60 -7.71 9.14
C TYR A 160 13.04 -7.80 8.62
N SER A 161 13.23 -8.20 7.37
CA SER A 161 14.54 -8.20 6.72
C SER A 161 15.11 -6.77 6.64
N ARG A 162 14.32 -5.79 6.22
CA ARG A 162 14.72 -4.37 6.14
C ARG A 162 15.00 -3.75 7.50
N LEU A 163 14.38 -4.24 8.56
CA LEU A 163 14.64 -3.84 9.94
C LEU A 163 15.90 -4.49 10.53
N GLY A 164 16.54 -5.41 9.83
CA GLY A 164 17.73 -6.11 10.30
C GLY A 164 17.46 -7.27 11.26
N ASN A 165 16.25 -7.86 11.18
CA ASN A 165 15.89 -9.05 11.94
C ASN A 165 15.77 -10.29 11.01
N PRO A 166 16.91 -10.87 10.57
CA PRO A 166 16.93 -11.94 9.58
C PRO A 166 16.31 -13.25 10.08
N GLU A 167 16.42 -13.54 11.37
CA GLU A 167 15.86 -14.78 11.95
C GLU A 167 14.31 -14.74 11.91
N LYS A 168 13.73 -13.64 12.34
CA LYS A 168 12.29 -13.44 12.26
C LYS A 168 11.81 -13.40 10.81
N ALA A 169 12.55 -12.68 9.94
CA ALA A 169 12.26 -12.61 8.50
C ALA A 169 12.23 -14.00 7.87
N TYR A 170 13.21 -14.86 8.18
CA TYR A 170 13.26 -16.22 7.64
C TYR A 170 12.11 -17.10 8.15
N THR A 171 11.78 -17.01 9.43
CA THR A 171 10.62 -17.74 9.99
C THR A 171 9.33 -17.35 9.29
N ILE A 172 9.08 -16.05 9.15
CA ILE A 172 7.89 -15.53 8.46
C ILE A 172 7.92 -15.87 6.96
N PHE A 173 9.09 -15.83 6.31
CA PHE A 173 9.24 -16.25 4.92
C PHE A 173 8.78 -17.70 4.71
N GLN A 174 9.12 -18.61 5.60
CA GLN A 174 8.64 -20.00 5.49
C GLN A 174 7.11 -20.07 5.56
N ASN A 175 6.46 -19.23 6.35
CA ASN A 175 5.00 -19.15 6.44
C ASN A 175 4.37 -18.55 5.17
N SER A 176 5.15 -17.84 4.34
CA SER A 176 4.64 -17.26 3.09
C SER A 176 4.40 -18.28 1.97
N TYR A 177 4.79 -19.53 2.15
CA TYR A 177 4.57 -20.57 1.13
C TYR A 177 4.23 -21.95 1.69
N LYS A 178 4.84 -22.40 2.82
CA LYS A 178 4.70 -23.77 3.32
C LYS A 178 3.27 -24.19 3.60
N PRO A 179 2.45 -23.40 4.30
CA PRO A 179 1.08 -23.80 4.63
C PRO A 179 0.20 -24.00 3.40
N ASN A 180 0.51 -23.30 2.33
CA ASN A 180 -0.30 -23.26 1.10
C ASN A 180 0.28 -24.14 -0.02
N ALA A 181 1.44 -24.78 0.21
CA ALA A 181 2.07 -25.65 -0.79
C ALA A 181 1.36 -27.01 -0.89
N VAL A 182 0.82 -27.31 -2.06
CA VAL A 182 0.04 -28.52 -2.31
C VAL A 182 0.92 -29.56 -3.03
N PRO A 183 1.08 -30.77 -2.46
CA PRO A 183 1.77 -31.88 -3.13
C PRO A 183 1.04 -32.31 -4.41
N PRO A 184 1.73 -33.00 -5.38
CA PRO A 184 3.16 -33.32 -5.37
C PRO A 184 4.04 -32.24 -5.99
N PHE A 185 3.48 -31.22 -6.65
CA PHE A 185 4.23 -30.27 -7.46
C PHE A 185 4.52 -28.94 -6.75
N GLY A 186 4.10 -28.78 -5.49
CA GLY A 186 4.32 -27.55 -4.75
C GLY A 186 3.53 -26.36 -5.30
N VAL A 187 2.39 -26.61 -5.93
CA VAL A 187 1.46 -25.56 -6.35
C VAL A 187 0.98 -24.80 -5.10
N ILE A 188 0.98 -23.49 -5.17
CA ILE A 188 0.52 -22.67 -4.04
C ILE A 188 -0.99 -22.47 -4.17
N ALA A 189 -1.74 -22.93 -3.17
CA ALA A 189 -3.15 -22.60 -3.01
C ALA A 189 -3.31 -21.20 -2.39
N GLU A 190 -4.39 -20.51 -2.69
CA GLU A 190 -4.66 -19.18 -2.10
C GLU A 190 -4.87 -19.27 -0.58
N THR A 191 -5.55 -20.28 -0.13
CA THR A 191 -5.83 -20.55 1.29
C THR A 191 -5.29 -21.92 1.70
N ALA A 192 -4.97 -22.07 2.98
CA ALA A 192 -4.54 -23.35 3.55
C ALA A 192 -5.71 -24.33 3.71
#